data_7129e8523638935a836993d1740f072c
#
_entry.id   7129e8523638935a836993d1740f072c
#
_cell.length_a   1.000
_cell.length_b   1.000
_cell.length_c   1.000
_cell.angle_alpha   90.00
_cell.angle_beta   90.00
_cell.angle_gamma   90.00
#
_symmetry.space_group_name_H-M   'P 1'
#
loop_
_entity.id
_entity.type
_entity.pdbx_description
1 polymer ?
#
loop_
_entity_poly.entity_id
_entity_poly.type
_entity_poly.pdbx_seq_one_letter_code
_entity_poly.pdbx_strand_id
1 'polypeptide(L)'
;MPLTDEQLEHYHREGYLVATDVIPERYIHDLQEEISSVIDEQARKLYAEGEITELHEELGFLHRAAELSKESRNVIGPVNGGSLTRCAMFNLLTCPEILDIMEQFVGPEIIASGIYRIRPKLPDKPEGIVPWHQDSGYFDTCADEHLVPTCWVPLMNATIEAGCMEVLPHSHKQGVFRHYKANLHAPPLAVHPDHLPDTEPVPVPADIGDVVLMTNMTPHRSTDNPSGLIRWAVDLRYNAPEAGDYGPGEAGFLARSTKTPAQVFTDWREFDRLRKEHVPQSKADRVWLKYDEETFLDPSKRADKPFPKLR
;
A
#
# COMPACT_ATOMS: atom_id res chain seq x y z
N MET A 1 18.12 -10.71 1.77
CA MET A 1 19.31 -10.35 2.62
C MET A 1 18.91 -9.21 3.54
N PRO A 2 19.33 -9.20 4.82
CA PRO A 2 19.07 -8.08 5.71
C PRO A 2 19.72 -6.80 5.18
N LEU A 3 19.17 -5.65 5.57
CA LEU A 3 19.74 -4.33 5.29
C LEU A 3 21.06 -4.15 6.03
N THR A 4 21.96 -3.38 5.45
CA THR A 4 23.21 -2.97 6.12
C THR A 4 22.91 -1.92 7.20
N ASP A 5 23.85 -1.72 8.12
CA ASP A 5 23.73 -0.68 9.16
C ASP A 5 23.58 0.72 8.54
N GLU A 6 24.28 1.01 7.43
CA GLU A 6 24.17 2.28 6.70
C GLU A 6 22.76 2.47 6.11
N GLN A 7 22.16 1.41 5.56
CA GLN A 7 20.80 1.45 5.04
C GLN A 7 19.76 1.65 6.15
N LEU A 8 19.94 1.00 7.30
CA LEU A 8 19.10 1.21 8.49
C LEU A 8 19.21 2.62 9.03
N GLU A 9 20.43 3.17 9.13
CA GLU A 9 20.67 4.56 9.52
C GLU A 9 20.01 5.54 8.54
N HIS A 10 20.11 5.28 7.24
CA HIS A 10 19.44 6.08 6.20
C HIS A 10 17.92 6.04 6.41
N TYR A 11 17.33 4.85 6.53
CA TYR A 11 15.88 4.72 6.75
C TYR A 11 15.41 5.48 7.99
N HIS A 12 16.10 5.36 9.12
CA HIS A 12 15.74 6.06 10.34
C HIS A 12 15.96 7.58 10.25
N ARG A 13 16.91 8.02 9.46
CA ARG A 13 17.19 9.45 9.26
C ARG A 13 16.21 10.09 8.31
N GLU A 14 15.97 9.46 7.16
CA GLU A 14 15.18 10.01 6.07
C GLU A 14 13.68 9.65 6.15
N GLY A 15 13.33 8.54 6.79
CA GLY A 15 11.99 7.99 6.87
C GLY A 15 11.62 7.06 5.70
N TYR A 16 12.54 6.84 4.77
CA TYR A 16 12.39 5.93 3.64
C TYR A 16 13.74 5.36 3.20
N LEU A 17 13.67 4.30 2.40
CA LEU A 17 14.83 3.69 1.73
C LEU A 17 14.36 3.00 0.45
N VAL A 18 15.10 3.14 -0.64
CA VAL A 18 14.99 2.24 -1.79
C VAL A 18 16.03 1.15 -1.62
N ALA A 19 15.58 -0.06 -1.33
CA ALA A 19 16.45 -1.23 -1.24
C ALA A 19 16.37 -2.00 -2.56
N THR A 20 17.53 -2.21 -3.19
CA THR A 20 17.61 -2.81 -4.53
C THR A 20 17.80 -4.32 -4.46
N ASP A 21 17.28 -5.03 -5.47
CA ASP A 21 17.43 -6.48 -5.64
C ASP A 21 16.99 -7.32 -4.41
N VAL A 22 15.92 -6.87 -3.73
CA VAL A 22 15.40 -7.55 -2.52
C VAL A 22 14.55 -8.76 -2.89
N ILE A 23 13.61 -8.58 -3.83
CA ILE A 23 12.61 -9.59 -4.14
C ILE A 23 13.05 -10.42 -5.34
N PRO A 24 13.21 -11.74 -5.18
CA PRO A 24 13.45 -12.62 -6.33
C PRO A 24 12.35 -12.49 -7.39
N GLU A 25 12.73 -12.32 -8.64
CA GLU A 25 11.82 -12.04 -9.77
C GLU A 25 10.64 -13.02 -9.86
N ARG A 26 10.82 -14.28 -9.45
CA ARG A 26 9.73 -15.28 -9.43
C ARG A 26 8.48 -14.82 -8.69
N TYR A 27 8.62 -14.12 -7.54
CA TYR A 27 7.46 -13.64 -6.77
C TYR A 27 6.70 -12.56 -7.53
N ILE A 28 7.41 -11.71 -8.25
CA ILE A 28 6.82 -10.66 -9.08
C ILE A 28 6.10 -11.29 -10.27
N HIS A 29 6.77 -12.22 -10.96
CA HIS A 29 6.23 -12.90 -12.12
C HIS A 29 4.96 -13.72 -11.76
N ASP A 30 5.01 -14.50 -10.69
CA ASP A 30 3.85 -15.29 -10.23
C ASP A 30 2.65 -14.37 -9.91
N LEU A 31 2.90 -13.21 -9.31
CA LEU A 31 1.82 -12.26 -9.02
C LEU A 31 1.30 -11.55 -10.28
N GLN A 32 2.16 -11.24 -11.25
CA GLN A 32 1.74 -10.73 -12.57
C GLN A 32 0.84 -11.73 -13.29
N GLU A 33 1.20 -13.02 -13.26
CA GLU A 33 0.38 -14.09 -13.87
C GLU A 33 -0.97 -14.23 -13.15
N GLU A 34 -0.96 -14.20 -11.81
CA GLU A 34 -2.18 -14.29 -11.01
C GLU A 34 -3.12 -13.10 -11.28
N ILE A 35 -2.58 -11.87 -11.33
CA ILE A 35 -3.34 -10.66 -11.71
C ILE A 35 -3.89 -10.80 -13.12
N SER A 36 -3.07 -11.24 -14.07
CA SER A 36 -3.48 -11.43 -15.49
C SER A 36 -4.64 -12.42 -15.61
N SER A 37 -4.60 -13.52 -14.84
CA SER A 37 -5.69 -14.50 -14.80
C SER A 37 -7.00 -13.89 -14.29
N VAL A 38 -6.93 -13.09 -13.23
CA VAL A 38 -8.12 -12.43 -12.67
C VAL A 38 -8.68 -11.37 -13.61
N ILE A 39 -7.80 -10.62 -14.30
CA ILE A 39 -8.20 -9.66 -15.34
C ILE A 39 -8.88 -10.40 -16.50
N ASP A 40 -8.36 -11.56 -16.91
CA ASP A 40 -8.97 -12.36 -17.98
C ASP A 40 -10.37 -12.88 -17.60
N GLU A 41 -10.49 -13.45 -16.39
CA GLU A 41 -11.79 -13.89 -15.85
C GLU A 41 -12.82 -12.76 -15.86
N GLN A 42 -12.42 -11.57 -15.43
CA GLN A 42 -13.29 -10.39 -15.36
C GLN A 42 -13.61 -9.84 -16.77
N ALA A 43 -12.62 -9.77 -17.65
CA ALA A 43 -12.82 -9.30 -19.02
C ALA A 43 -13.82 -10.17 -19.77
N ARG A 44 -13.71 -11.51 -19.68
CA ARG A 44 -14.67 -12.44 -20.30
C ARG A 44 -16.09 -12.25 -19.76
N LYS A 45 -16.22 -11.98 -18.45
CA LYS A 45 -17.51 -11.66 -17.84
C LYS A 45 -18.10 -10.38 -18.42
N LEU A 46 -17.34 -9.30 -18.44
CA LEU A 46 -17.78 -8.00 -18.95
C LEU A 46 -18.09 -8.05 -20.46
N TYR A 47 -17.33 -8.82 -21.21
CA TYR A 47 -17.59 -9.07 -22.64
C TYR A 47 -18.93 -9.80 -22.84
N ALA A 48 -19.21 -10.83 -22.04
CA ALA A 48 -20.48 -11.55 -22.10
C ALA A 48 -21.68 -10.68 -21.67
N GLU A 49 -21.45 -9.69 -20.80
CA GLU A 49 -22.43 -8.70 -20.36
C GLU A 49 -22.58 -7.52 -21.33
N GLY A 50 -21.70 -7.42 -22.35
CA GLY A 50 -21.69 -6.33 -23.34
C GLY A 50 -21.12 -5.00 -22.83
N GLU A 51 -20.41 -5.01 -21.69
CA GLU A 51 -19.74 -3.82 -21.16
C GLU A 51 -18.43 -3.49 -21.88
N ILE A 52 -17.79 -4.48 -22.49
CA ILE A 52 -16.62 -4.31 -23.35
C ILE A 52 -16.84 -5.03 -24.67
N THR A 53 -16.17 -4.56 -25.71
CA THR A 53 -16.37 -5.06 -27.10
C THR A 53 -15.24 -5.95 -27.59
N GLU A 54 -14.07 -5.87 -26.97
CA GLU A 54 -12.88 -6.66 -27.30
C GLU A 54 -12.20 -7.21 -26.05
N LEU A 55 -11.49 -8.34 -26.18
CA LEU A 55 -10.78 -8.98 -25.05
C LEU A 55 -9.30 -8.64 -25.00
N HIS A 56 -8.74 -8.13 -26.09
CA HIS A 56 -7.31 -7.75 -26.20
C HIS A 56 -6.35 -8.83 -25.68
N GLU A 57 -6.61 -10.10 -26.05
CA GLU A 57 -5.85 -11.25 -25.56
C GLU A 57 -4.39 -11.26 -26.03
N GLU A 58 -4.10 -10.58 -27.13
CA GLU A 58 -2.76 -10.42 -27.71
C GLU A 58 -1.87 -9.48 -26.89
N LEU A 59 -2.44 -8.68 -26.00
CA LEU A 59 -1.70 -7.69 -25.21
C LEU A 59 -1.16 -8.30 -23.92
N GLY A 60 0.07 -7.91 -23.58
CA GLY A 60 0.72 -8.32 -22.34
C GLY A 60 0.25 -7.54 -21.11
N PHE A 61 0.77 -7.95 -19.94
CA PHE A 61 0.42 -7.46 -18.61
C PHE A 61 0.38 -5.93 -18.47
N LEU A 62 1.31 -5.22 -19.10
CA LEU A 62 1.44 -3.76 -18.97
C LEU A 62 0.44 -2.97 -19.83
N HIS A 63 -0.20 -3.61 -20.82
CA HIS A 63 -1.07 -2.93 -21.80
C HIS A 63 -2.52 -3.38 -21.71
N ARG A 64 -2.77 -4.69 -21.55
CA ARG A 64 -4.10 -5.28 -21.68
C ARG A 64 -5.13 -4.62 -20.74
N ALA A 65 -4.81 -4.51 -19.47
CA ALA A 65 -5.74 -3.91 -18.51
C ALA A 65 -5.96 -2.41 -18.75
N ALA A 66 -4.98 -1.70 -19.33
CA ALA A 66 -5.12 -0.31 -19.71
C ALA A 66 -6.10 -0.15 -20.90
N GLU A 67 -5.95 -0.99 -21.94
CA GLU A 67 -6.86 -0.98 -23.10
C GLU A 67 -8.29 -1.33 -22.69
N LEU A 68 -8.48 -2.44 -21.98
CA LEU A 68 -9.79 -2.85 -21.46
C LEU A 68 -10.44 -1.77 -20.58
N SER A 69 -9.65 -1.05 -19.81
CA SER A 69 -10.14 0.02 -18.90
C SER A 69 -10.59 1.28 -19.63
N LYS A 70 -10.32 1.41 -20.93
CA LYS A 70 -10.89 2.49 -21.75
C LYS A 70 -12.38 2.29 -21.97
N GLU A 71 -12.82 1.04 -22.08
CA GLU A 71 -14.23 0.69 -22.21
C GLU A 71 -14.91 0.53 -20.85
N SER A 72 -14.31 -0.23 -19.92
CA SER A 72 -14.88 -0.41 -18.57
C SER A 72 -13.79 -0.50 -17.49
N ARG A 73 -13.85 0.40 -16.51
CA ARG A 73 -12.98 0.34 -15.31
C ARG A 73 -13.28 -0.85 -14.39
N ASN A 74 -14.42 -1.51 -14.57
CA ASN A 74 -14.78 -2.71 -13.82
C ASN A 74 -13.81 -3.86 -14.06
N VAL A 75 -13.02 -3.79 -15.14
CA VAL A 75 -11.96 -4.76 -15.45
C VAL A 75 -10.92 -4.90 -14.35
N ILE A 76 -10.48 -3.79 -13.75
CA ILE A 76 -9.47 -3.80 -12.67
C ILE A 76 -10.08 -3.92 -11.27
N GLY A 77 -11.42 -3.87 -11.16
CA GLY A 77 -12.11 -3.91 -9.88
C GLY A 77 -11.70 -5.07 -8.97
N PRO A 78 -11.66 -6.33 -9.46
CA PRO A 78 -11.32 -7.49 -8.65
C PRO A 78 -9.89 -7.51 -8.10
N VAL A 79 -8.96 -6.79 -8.73
CA VAL A 79 -7.54 -6.74 -8.30
C VAL A 79 -7.17 -5.43 -7.62
N ASN A 80 -7.98 -4.38 -7.79
CA ASN A 80 -7.70 -3.10 -7.17
C ASN A 80 -7.96 -3.14 -5.66
N GLY A 81 -6.97 -2.77 -4.87
CA GLY A 81 -7.10 -2.78 -3.41
C GLY A 81 -6.61 -4.10 -2.78
N GLY A 82 -7.26 -4.52 -1.70
CA GLY A 82 -6.85 -5.66 -0.87
C GLY A 82 -7.69 -6.92 -1.04
N SER A 83 -8.35 -7.11 -2.19
CA SER A 83 -9.29 -8.22 -2.41
C SER A 83 -8.62 -9.50 -2.89
N LEU A 84 -7.42 -9.43 -3.46
CA LEU A 84 -6.73 -10.61 -3.98
C LEU A 84 -6.06 -11.40 -2.85
N THR A 85 -6.64 -12.54 -2.49
CA THR A 85 -6.18 -13.42 -1.40
C THR A 85 -5.67 -14.77 -1.92
N ARG A 86 -5.13 -14.80 -3.15
CA ARG A 86 -4.65 -16.01 -3.83
C ARG A 86 -3.19 -16.32 -3.48
N CYS A 87 -2.69 -17.40 -4.05
CA CYS A 87 -1.40 -18.01 -3.74
C CYS A 87 -0.21 -17.06 -3.94
N ALA A 88 -0.13 -16.39 -5.09
CA ALA A 88 1.01 -15.53 -5.39
C ALA A 88 1.06 -14.30 -4.48
N MET A 89 -0.11 -13.71 -4.16
CA MET A 89 -0.19 -12.61 -3.20
C MET A 89 0.25 -13.05 -1.79
N PHE A 90 -0.18 -14.22 -1.33
CA PHE A 90 0.26 -14.78 -0.06
C PHE A 90 1.77 -15.05 -0.03
N ASN A 91 2.32 -15.62 -1.10
CA ASN A 91 3.74 -15.88 -1.24
C ASN A 91 4.57 -14.59 -1.19
N LEU A 92 4.08 -13.50 -1.79
CA LEU A 92 4.75 -12.20 -1.70
C LEU A 92 4.68 -11.62 -0.27
N LEU A 93 3.54 -11.72 0.42
CA LEU A 93 3.39 -11.31 1.82
C LEU A 93 4.30 -12.09 2.78
N THR A 94 4.62 -13.33 2.44
CA THR A 94 5.48 -14.22 3.24
C THR A 94 6.87 -14.42 2.63
N CYS A 95 7.26 -13.61 1.65
CA CYS A 95 8.57 -13.65 1.01
C CYS A 95 9.68 -13.57 2.07
N PRO A 96 10.56 -14.59 2.18
CA PRO A 96 11.59 -14.64 3.22
C PRO A 96 12.49 -13.41 3.20
N GLU A 97 12.82 -12.90 2.02
CA GLU A 97 13.71 -11.76 1.83
C GLU A 97 13.09 -10.47 2.37
N ILE A 98 11.76 -10.30 2.22
CA ILE A 98 11.02 -9.19 2.84
C ILE A 98 10.96 -9.39 4.36
N LEU A 99 10.64 -10.59 4.84
CA LEU A 99 10.53 -10.86 6.27
C LEU A 99 11.87 -10.71 6.99
N ASP A 100 13.01 -10.99 6.34
CA ASP A 100 14.35 -10.74 6.90
C ASP A 100 14.59 -9.24 7.16
N ILE A 101 14.11 -8.39 6.26
CA ILE A 101 14.18 -6.93 6.43
C ILE A 101 13.18 -6.48 7.51
N MET A 102 11.98 -7.00 7.50
CA MET A 102 10.95 -6.63 8.49
C MET A 102 11.37 -7.01 9.91
N GLU A 103 12.08 -8.14 10.07
CA GLU A 103 12.62 -8.53 11.37
C GLU A 103 13.57 -7.49 11.97
N GLN A 104 14.34 -6.78 11.14
CA GLN A 104 15.21 -5.70 11.59
C GLN A 104 14.43 -4.47 12.12
N PHE A 105 13.18 -4.26 11.63
CA PHE A 105 12.34 -3.13 12.03
C PHE A 105 11.41 -3.45 13.20
N VAL A 106 10.79 -4.63 13.19
CA VAL A 106 9.71 -4.97 14.13
C VAL A 106 10.02 -6.18 15.02
N GLY A 107 11.22 -6.75 14.88
CA GLY A 107 11.65 -7.95 15.63
C GLY A 107 11.12 -9.26 15.02
N PRO A 108 11.41 -10.40 15.68
CA PRO A 108 11.22 -11.72 15.11
C PRO A 108 9.76 -12.23 15.11
N GLU A 109 8.86 -11.48 15.70
CA GLU A 109 7.42 -11.77 15.73
C GLU A 109 6.73 -10.84 14.75
N ILE A 110 6.44 -11.31 13.53
CA ILE A 110 5.99 -10.47 12.43
C ILE A 110 4.56 -10.80 12.06
N ILE A 111 3.70 -9.81 12.15
CA ILE A 111 2.36 -9.83 11.57
C ILE A 111 2.43 -9.24 10.16
N ALA A 112 2.04 -9.99 9.14
CA ALA A 112 1.69 -9.43 7.85
C ALA A 112 0.30 -8.81 7.95
N SER A 113 0.20 -7.50 7.79
CA SER A 113 -1.05 -6.77 7.94
C SER A 113 -2.06 -7.16 6.86
N GLY A 114 -3.33 -7.24 7.23
CA GLY A 114 -4.42 -7.36 6.26
C GLY A 114 -4.59 -6.10 5.38
N ILE A 115 -3.96 -5.00 5.76
CA ILE A 115 -4.00 -3.75 4.99
C ILE A 115 -2.87 -3.77 3.94
N TYR A 116 -3.07 -4.53 2.88
CA TYR A 116 -2.25 -4.45 1.67
C TYR A 116 -3.11 -3.95 0.50
N ARG A 117 -2.48 -3.39 -0.54
CA ARG A 117 -3.21 -2.85 -1.69
C ARG A 117 -2.44 -3.10 -2.98
N ILE A 118 -3.10 -3.74 -3.94
CA ILE A 118 -2.65 -3.72 -5.32
C ILE A 118 -3.10 -2.39 -5.93
N ARG A 119 -2.18 -1.72 -6.60
CA ARG A 119 -2.33 -0.36 -7.13
C ARG A 119 -2.16 -0.32 -8.64
N PRO A 120 -3.22 -0.62 -9.41
CA PRO A 120 -3.22 -0.36 -10.84
C PRO A 120 -3.35 1.16 -11.10
N LYS A 121 -2.28 1.79 -11.57
CA LYS A 121 -2.29 3.19 -11.97
C LYS A 121 -2.42 3.28 -13.49
N LEU A 122 -3.62 3.57 -13.93
CA LEU A 122 -3.92 3.74 -15.35
C LEU A 122 -3.17 4.95 -15.94
N PRO A 123 -2.73 4.88 -17.21
CA PRO A 123 -2.11 6.01 -17.88
C PRO A 123 -3.11 7.15 -18.07
N ASP A 124 -2.61 8.39 -18.06
CA ASP A 124 -3.36 9.61 -18.37
C ASP A 124 -4.67 9.79 -17.56
N LYS A 125 -4.70 9.26 -16.33
CA LYS A 125 -5.87 9.33 -15.45
C LYS A 125 -5.53 10.02 -14.13
N PRO A 126 -5.80 11.32 -14.01
CA PRO A 126 -5.51 12.09 -12.79
C PRO A 126 -6.25 11.55 -11.54
N GLU A 127 -7.37 10.86 -11.72
CA GLU A 127 -8.11 10.23 -10.61
C GLU A 127 -7.35 9.07 -9.93
N GLY A 128 -6.31 8.55 -10.58
CA GLY A 128 -5.40 7.55 -10.03
C GLY A 128 -4.27 8.12 -9.18
N ILE A 129 -4.18 9.46 -9.08
CA ILE A 129 -3.18 10.12 -8.23
C ILE A 129 -3.60 9.98 -6.78
N VAL A 130 -2.72 9.40 -5.96
CA VAL A 130 -2.88 9.40 -4.51
C VAL A 130 -2.21 10.67 -3.98
N PRO A 131 -2.94 11.59 -3.32
CA PRO A 131 -2.38 12.83 -2.80
C PRO A 131 -1.41 12.58 -1.65
N TRP A 132 -0.72 13.64 -1.20
CA TRP A 132 0.12 13.57 -0.02
C TRP A 132 -0.65 13.03 1.18
N HIS A 133 -0.16 11.94 1.76
CA HIS A 133 -0.73 11.30 2.93
C HIS A 133 0.36 10.57 3.72
N GLN A 134 0.03 10.21 4.94
CA GLN A 134 0.78 9.26 5.76
C GLN A 134 -0.09 8.02 5.95
N ASP A 135 0.49 6.85 5.99
CA ASP A 135 -0.26 5.62 6.26
C ASP A 135 -0.96 5.66 7.62
N SER A 136 -0.31 6.24 8.63
CA SER A 136 -0.93 6.50 9.95
C SER A 136 -2.21 7.33 9.87
N GLY A 137 -2.44 8.07 8.79
CA GLY A 137 -3.71 8.75 8.55
C GLY A 137 -4.90 7.80 8.44
N TYR A 138 -4.67 6.57 8.00
CA TYR A 138 -5.70 5.52 7.83
C TYR A 138 -5.78 4.54 9.00
N PHE A 139 -4.81 4.56 9.92
CA PHE A 139 -4.71 3.62 11.02
C PHE A 139 -5.36 4.14 12.29
N ASP A 140 -5.71 3.24 13.20
CA ASP A 140 -6.10 3.62 14.54
C ASP A 140 -4.91 4.22 15.31
N THR A 141 -5.22 5.04 16.32
CA THR A 141 -4.19 5.78 17.06
C THR A 141 -3.18 4.90 17.78
N CYS A 142 -3.49 3.63 18.05
CA CYS A 142 -2.53 2.69 18.62
C CYS A 142 -1.30 2.50 17.72
N ALA A 143 -1.46 2.58 16.39
CA ALA A 143 -0.35 2.49 15.45
C ALA A 143 0.59 3.71 15.48
N ASP A 144 0.17 4.83 16.06
CA ASP A 144 1.00 6.03 16.11
C ASP A 144 2.16 5.91 17.11
N GLU A 145 2.09 4.93 18.04
CA GLU A 145 3.13 4.63 19.01
C GLU A 145 4.08 3.51 18.54
N HIS A 146 3.82 2.94 17.37
CA HIS A 146 4.57 1.81 16.83
C HIS A 146 5.07 2.09 15.41
N LEU A 147 6.19 1.47 15.06
CA LEU A 147 6.63 1.42 13.68
C LEU A 147 5.82 0.36 12.93
N VAL A 148 5.15 0.79 11.87
CA VAL A 148 4.47 -0.06 10.89
C VAL A 148 5.14 0.18 9.55
N PRO A 149 6.23 -0.53 9.22
CA PRO A 149 6.92 -0.35 7.96
C PRO A 149 6.01 -0.71 6.79
N THR A 150 5.97 0.18 5.81
CA THR A 150 5.35 -0.03 4.51
C THR A 150 6.42 -0.46 3.53
N CYS A 151 6.17 -1.56 2.83
CA CYS A 151 6.98 -2.10 1.76
C CYS A 151 6.20 -1.92 0.45
N TRP A 152 6.58 -0.94 -0.34
CA TRP A 152 6.00 -0.73 -1.65
C TRP A 152 6.81 -1.49 -2.70
N VAL A 153 6.15 -2.39 -3.41
CA VAL A 153 6.75 -3.33 -4.36
C VAL A 153 6.27 -2.98 -5.76
N PRO A 154 7.14 -2.53 -6.67
CA PRO A 154 6.78 -2.35 -8.07
C PRO A 154 6.65 -3.71 -8.77
N LEU A 155 5.60 -3.88 -9.56
CA LEU A 155 5.42 -5.06 -10.42
C LEU A 155 5.87 -4.77 -11.86
N MET A 156 6.50 -3.65 -12.09
CA MET A 156 7.18 -3.22 -13.32
C MET A 156 8.16 -2.12 -12.93
N ASN A 157 9.09 -1.78 -13.82
CA ASN A 157 9.99 -0.64 -13.56
C ASN A 157 9.16 0.65 -13.41
N ALA A 158 9.09 1.14 -12.19
CA ALA A 158 8.32 2.33 -11.84
C ALA A 158 9.18 3.57 -11.99
N THR A 159 9.35 4.03 -13.22
CA THR A 159 10.09 5.24 -13.56
C THR A 159 9.31 6.51 -13.15
N ILE A 160 9.95 7.67 -13.27
CA ILE A 160 9.27 8.95 -13.05
C ILE A 160 8.11 9.11 -14.03
N GLU A 161 8.31 8.76 -15.31
CA GLU A 161 7.29 8.83 -16.35
C GLU A 161 6.14 7.83 -16.13
N ALA A 162 6.41 6.70 -15.46
CA ALA A 162 5.38 5.73 -15.09
C ALA A 162 4.65 6.13 -13.80
N GLY A 163 4.93 7.29 -13.23
CA GLY A 163 4.29 7.77 -12.01
C GLY A 163 4.75 7.04 -10.77
N CYS A 164 6.07 7.00 -10.54
CA CYS A 164 6.65 6.51 -9.29
C CYS A 164 6.10 7.28 -8.09
N MET A 165 6.45 6.87 -6.89
CA MET A 165 6.10 7.63 -5.70
C MET A 165 7.07 8.80 -5.49
N GLU A 166 6.61 9.80 -4.74
CA GLU A 166 7.42 10.83 -4.11
C GLU A 166 7.24 10.78 -2.60
N VAL A 167 8.29 11.10 -1.88
CA VAL A 167 8.34 11.17 -0.41
C VAL A 167 8.81 12.55 0.05
N LEU A 168 8.48 12.92 1.29
CA LEU A 168 9.06 14.09 1.97
C LEU A 168 10.06 13.59 3.01
N PRO A 169 11.37 13.63 2.73
CA PRO A 169 12.41 13.18 3.65
C PRO A 169 12.35 13.89 5.00
N HIS A 170 12.82 13.23 6.07
CA HIS A 170 12.91 13.72 7.46
C HIS A 170 11.59 14.05 8.14
N SER A 171 10.49 14.21 7.41
CA SER A 171 9.23 14.73 7.93
C SER A 171 8.47 13.72 8.81
N HIS A 172 8.77 12.42 8.71
CA HIS A 172 8.20 11.37 9.57
C HIS A 172 8.45 11.63 11.07
N LYS A 173 9.52 12.35 11.42
CA LYS A 173 9.86 12.72 12.81
C LYS A 173 8.94 13.78 13.42
N GLN A 174 8.11 14.41 12.62
CA GLN A 174 7.16 15.42 13.08
C GLN A 174 5.83 14.83 13.56
N GLY A 175 5.69 13.48 13.48
CA GLY A 175 4.48 12.77 13.85
C GLY A 175 3.42 12.74 12.74
N VAL A 176 2.17 12.49 13.12
CA VAL A 176 1.06 12.40 12.17
C VAL A 176 0.51 13.80 11.87
N PHE A 177 0.54 14.20 10.60
CA PHE A 177 -0.07 15.45 10.15
C PHE A 177 -1.59 15.36 10.11
N ARG A 178 -2.26 16.50 10.05
CA ARG A 178 -3.71 16.53 9.85
C ARG A 178 -4.06 16.13 8.43
N HIS A 179 -4.84 15.07 8.32
CA HIS A 179 -5.40 14.63 7.05
C HIS A 179 -6.84 15.14 6.90
N TYR A 180 -7.30 15.22 5.69
CA TYR A 180 -8.68 15.53 5.36
C TYR A 180 -9.17 14.62 4.23
N LYS A 181 -10.48 14.46 4.10
CA LYS A 181 -11.06 13.84 2.92
C LYS A 181 -11.08 14.85 1.79
N ALA A 182 -10.34 14.59 0.71
CA ALA A 182 -10.41 15.42 -0.48
C ALA A 182 -11.82 15.37 -1.13
N ASN A 183 -12.56 14.30 -0.87
CA ASN A 183 -13.96 14.14 -1.30
C ASN A 183 -14.75 13.45 -0.16
N LEU A 184 -15.92 14.01 0.21
CA LEU A 184 -16.77 13.49 1.28
C LEU A 184 -17.27 12.06 1.04
N HIS A 185 -17.28 11.60 -0.20
CA HIS A 185 -17.87 10.32 -0.60
C HIS A 185 -16.86 9.24 -1.00
N ALA A 186 -15.56 9.56 -1.05
CA ALA A 186 -14.54 8.61 -1.45
C ALA A 186 -13.18 8.87 -0.78
N PRO A 187 -12.36 7.84 -0.53
CA PRO A 187 -10.93 8.02 -0.33
C PRO A 187 -10.31 8.65 -1.60
N PRO A 188 -9.14 9.27 -1.52
CA PRO A 188 -8.16 9.13 -0.45
C PRO A 188 -8.22 10.24 0.60
N LEU A 189 -7.63 9.96 1.76
CA LEU A 189 -7.24 10.99 2.72
C LEU A 189 -6.03 11.74 2.17
N ALA A 190 -5.96 13.03 2.48
CA ALA A 190 -4.83 13.86 2.10
C ALA A 190 -4.37 14.72 3.29
N VAL A 191 -3.07 14.96 3.40
CA VAL A 191 -2.55 16.01 4.27
C VAL A 191 -2.90 17.35 3.63
N HIS A 192 -3.44 18.28 4.44
CA HIS A 192 -3.76 19.62 3.94
C HIS A 192 -2.45 20.34 3.52
N PRO A 193 -2.43 21.06 2.39
CA PRO A 193 -1.23 21.76 1.95
C PRO A 193 -0.57 22.64 3.01
N ASP A 194 -1.36 23.34 3.82
CA ASP A 194 -0.88 24.21 4.90
C ASP A 194 -0.21 23.45 6.07
N HIS A 195 -0.38 22.12 6.10
CA HIS A 195 0.22 21.24 7.11
C HIS A 195 1.34 20.37 6.57
N LEU A 196 1.61 20.43 5.28
CA LEU A 196 2.80 19.80 4.71
C LEU A 196 4.06 20.53 5.20
N PRO A 197 5.11 19.80 5.56
CA PRO A 197 6.38 20.42 5.89
C PRO A 197 6.99 21.11 4.68
N ASP A 198 7.74 22.17 4.93
CA ASP A 198 8.55 22.86 3.91
C ASP A 198 9.79 22.00 3.58
N THR A 199 9.56 20.94 2.84
CA THR A 199 10.55 19.92 2.46
C THR A 199 10.37 19.62 0.99
N GLU A 200 11.46 19.66 0.22
CA GLU A 200 11.43 19.32 -1.21
C GLU A 200 11.06 17.83 -1.40
N PRO A 201 10.07 17.54 -2.23
CA PRO A 201 9.73 16.17 -2.58
C PRO A 201 10.86 15.45 -3.31
N VAL A 202 11.08 14.21 -2.95
CA VAL A 202 12.06 13.33 -3.62
C VAL A 202 11.32 12.23 -4.35
N PRO A 203 11.45 12.12 -5.70
CA PRO A 203 10.94 10.98 -6.43
C PRO A 203 11.73 9.71 -6.06
N VAL A 204 11.03 8.60 -5.94
CA VAL A 204 11.60 7.29 -5.60
C VAL A 204 11.28 6.26 -6.68
N PRO A 205 11.94 6.36 -7.86
CA PRO A 205 11.84 5.32 -8.88
C PRO A 205 12.41 4.01 -8.32
N ALA A 206 11.83 2.89 -8.77
CA ALA A 206 12.27 1.57 -8.36
C ALA A 206 12.03 0.57 -9.48
N ASP A 207 12.98 -0.33 -9.67
CA ASP A 207 12.93 -1.38 -10.69
C ASP A 207 12.29 -2.66 -10.13
N ILE A 208 11.98 -3.62 -11.01
CA ILE A 208 11.52 -4.95 -10.59
C ILE A 208 12.57 -5.58 -9.67
N GLY A 209 12.13 -6.10 -8.54
CA GLY A 209 13.01 -6.67 -7.52
C GLY A 209 13.38 -5.71 -6.40
N ASP A 210 13.27 -4.40 -6.63
CA ASP A 210 13.46 -3.39 -5.60
C ASP A 210 12.25 -3.30 -4.65
N VAL A 211 12.47 -2.67 -3.50
CA VAL A 211 11.40 -2.27 -2.58
C VAL A 211 11.62 -0.84 -2.11
N VAL A 212 10.55 -0.05 -2.07
CA VAL A 212 10.56 1.23 -1.39
C VAL A 212 10.01 1.02 0.03
N LEU A 213 10.87 1.15 1.00
CA LEU A 213 10.55 1.04 2.42
C LEU A 213 10.22 2.42 2.98
N MET A 214 9.13 2.53 3.72
CA MET A 214 8.72 3.79 4.37
C MET A 214 8.23 3.52 5.78
N THR A 215 8.37 4.52 6.66
CA THR A 215 7.66 4.49 7.93
C THR A 215 6.18 4.80 7.71
N ASN A 216 5.31 4.34 8.60
CA ASN A 216 3.88 4.72 8.58
C ASN A 216 3.64 6.24 8.70
N MET A 217 4.66 7.00 9.10
CA MET A 217 4.60 8.46 9.26
C MET A 217 5.29 9.23 8.16
N THR A 218 5.88 8.56 7.17
CA THR A 218 6.50 9.22 6.03
C THR A 218 5.42 9.74 5.08
N PRO A 219 5.29 11.06 4.88
CA PRO A 219 4.40 11.58 3.87
C PRO A 219 4.86 11.17 2.49
N HIS A 220 3.93 10.64 1.72
CA HIS A 220 4.20 10.19 0.36
C HIS A 220 2.98 10.41 -0.55
N ARG A 221 3.23 10.44 -1.85
CA ARG A 221 2.18 10.52 -2.86
C ARG A 221 2.55 9.73 -4.10
N SER A 222 1.60 9.54 -5.01
CA SER A 222 1.89 9.09 -6.37
C SER A 222 1.75 10.23 -7.35
N THR A 223 2.60 10.26 -8.38
CA THR A 223 2.60 11.27 -9.44
C THR A 223 1.74 10.85 -10.62
N ASP A 224 1.62 11.69 -11.66
CA ASP A 224 0.97 11.33 -12.92
C ASP A 224 1.67 10.15 -13.61
N ASN A 225 0.95 9.48 -14.52
CA ASN A 225 1.48 8.40 -15.32
C ASN A 225 1.24 8.67 -16.82
N PRO A 226 2.10 9.46 -17.49
CA PRO A 226 2.02 9.70 -18.91
C PRO A 226 2.68 8.62 -19.79
N SER A 227 3.15 7.50 -19.23
CA SER A 227 3.93 6.49 -19.95
C SER A 227 3.14 5.68 -21.00
N GLY A 228 1.82 5.77 -21.00
CA GLY A 228 0.96 4.90 -21.81
C GLY A 228 0.81 3.48 -21.28
N LEU A 229 1.56 3.09 -20.24
CA LEU A 229 1.51 1.79 -19.59
C LEU A 229 0.70 1.87 -18.30
N ILE A 230 0.07 0.78 -17.89
CA ILE A 230 -0.49 0.71 -16.54
C ILE A 230 0.62 0.42 -15.54
N ARG A 231 0.83 1.30 -14.57
CA ARG A 231 1.82 1.08 -13.52
C ARG A 231 1.21 0.25 -12.39
N TRP A 232 1.72 -0.97 -12.26
CA TRP A 232 1.34 -1.91 -11.20
C TRP A 232 2.31 -1.83 -10.01
N ALA A 233 1.78 -1.82 -8.83
CA ALA A 233 2.54 -1.95 -7.59
C ALA A 233 1.70 -2.58 -6.49
N VAL A 234 2.34 -3.00 -5.40
CA VAL A 234 1.69 -3.50 -4.20
C VAL A 234 2.24 -2.77 -2.98
N ASP A 235 1.35 -2.26 -2.13
CA ASP A 235 1.71 -1.79 -0.79
C ASP A 235 1.53 -2.96 0.18
N LEU A 236 2.58 -3.37 0.85
CA LEU A 236 2.55 -4.34 1.95
C LEU A 236 2.84 -3.62 3.26
N ARG A 237 2.31 -4.12 4.36
CA ARG A 237 2.57 -3.56 5.70
C ARG A 237 2.81 -4.67 6.69
N TYR A 238 3.70 -4.39 7.63
CA TYR A 238 4.08 -5.35 8.67
C TYR A 238 4.12 -4.64 10.02
N ASN A 239 3.95 -5.41 11.08
CA ASN A 239 4.03 -4.88 12.44
C ASN A 239 4.41 -5.95 13.44
N ALA A 240 4.92 -5.51 14.60
CA ALA A 240 5.02 -6.36 15.77
C ALA A 240 3.61 -6.63 16.35
N PRO A 241 3.36 -7.78 17.01
CA PRO A 241 2.07 -8.07 17.65
C PRO A 241 1.61 -6.99 18.64
N GLU A 242 2.55 -6.30 19.28
CA GLU A 242 2.29 -5.24 20.26
C GLU A 242 1.62 -4.01 19.67
N ALA A 243 1.75 -3.77 18.35
CA ALA A 243 1.02 -2.71 17.67
C ALA A 243 -0.49 -2.96 17.60
N GLY A 244 -0.92 -4.18 17.89
CA GLY A 244 -2.32 -4.55 17.90
C GLY A 244 -2.95 -4.58 16.51
N ASP A 245 -4.28 -4.64 16.49
CA ASP A 245 -5.07 -4.52 15.28
C ASP A 245 -5.42 -3.04 15.06
N TYR A 246 -4.65 -2.40 14.18
CA TYR A 246 -4.80 -0.97 13.87
C TYR A 246 -5.53 -0.73 12.55
N GLY A 247 -5.95 -1.81 11.92
CA GLY A 247 -6.52 -1.74 10.60
C GLY A 247 -8.02 -1.50 10.57
N PRO A 248 -8.54 -1.02 9.46
CA PRO A 248 -9.98 -0.85 9.27
C PRO A 248 -10.72 -2.19 9.11
N GLY A 249 -10.50 -3.15 10.00
CA GLY A 249 -11.19 -4.42 10.01
C GLY A 249 -10.69 -5.42 8.95
N GLU A 250 -9.42 -5.31 8.56
CA GLU A 250 -8.78 -6.26 7.65
C GLU A 250 -7.79 -7.11 8.46
N ALA A 251 -8.14 -8.39 8.67
CA ALA A 251 -7.33 -9.29 9.48
C ALA A 251 -5.93 -9.50 8.89
N GLY A 252 -4.91 -9.25 9.71
CA GLY A 252 -3.54 -9.69 9.48
C GLY A 252 -3.32 -11.12 9.98
N PHE A 253 -2.17 -11.69 9.68
CA PHE A 253 -1.80 -13.03 10.12
C PHE A 253 -0.32 -13.09 10.55
N LEU A 254 0.01 -14.09 11.37
CA LEU A 254 1.39 -14.30 11.82
C LEU A 254 2.21 -14.87 10.65
N ALA A 255 3.10 -14.05 10.10
CA ALA A 255 3.96 -14.40 8.96
C ALA A 255 5.30 -15.00 9.38
N ARG A 256 5.81 -14.60 10.56
CA ARG A 256 7.04 -15.17 11.16
C ARG A 256 6.93 -15.11 12.67
N SER A 257 7.41 -16.14 13.36
CA SER A 257 7.51 -16.17 14.82
C SER A 257 8.59 -17.13 15.28
N THR A 258 9.37 -16.71 16.26
CA THR A 258 10.29 -17.55 17.01
C THR A 258 9.63 -18.14 18.26
N LYS A 259 8.62 -17.45 18.81
CA LYS A 259 7.90 -17.87 20.02
C LYS A 259 6.84 -18.93 19.75
N THR A 260 6.12 -18.78 18.64
CA THR A 260 4.99 -19.66 18.28
C THR A 260 5.06 -20.11 16.81
N PRO A 261 6.14 -20.78 16.37
CA PRO A 261 6.32 -21.12 14.96
C PRO A 261 5.20 -22.01 14.39
N ALA A 262 4.52 -22.78 15.24
CA ALA A 262 3.39 -23.60 14.82
C ALA A 262 2.11 -22.81 14.48
N GLN A 263 2.06 -21.51 14.80
CA GLN A 263 0.96 -20.62 14.48
C GLN A 263 1.22 -19.76 13.25
N VAL A 264 2.42 -19.85 12.68
CA VAL A 264 2.77 -19.14 11.44
C VAL A 264 1.95 -19.70 10.29
N PHE A 265 1.31 -18.83 9.53
CA PHE A 265 0.55 -19.24 8.34
C PHE A 265 1.50 -19.74 7.26
N THR A 266 1.20 -20.91 6.72
CA THR A 266 2.01 -21.55 5.66
C THR A 266 1.17 -21.91 4.42
N ASP A 267 -0.15 -21.74 4.47
CA ASP A 267 -1.08 -22.01 3.38
C ASP A 267 -1.94 -20.78 3.09
N TRP A 268 -1.91 -20.33 1.84
CA TRP A 268 -2.73 -19.21 1.39
C TRP A 268 -4.25 -19.42 1.59
N ARG A 269 -4.72 -20.68 1.66
CA ARG A 269 -6.12 -21.00 1.90
C ARG A 269 -6.56 -20.65 3.32
N GLU A 270 -5.65 -20.71 4.29
CA GLU A 270 -5.92 -20.25 5.66
C GLU A 270 -6.06 -18.73 5.68
N PHE A 271 -5.19 -18.04 4.95
CA PHE A 271 -5.27 -16.58 4.79
C PHE A 271 -6.57 -16.17 4.09
N ASP A 272 -6.91 -16.80 2.96
CA ASP A 272 -8.16 -16.53 2.22
C ASP A 272 -9.40 -16.76 3.11
N ARG A 273 -9.42 -17.86 3.89
CA ARG A 273 -10.49 -18.14 4.86
C ARG A 273 -10.56 -17.06 5.93
N LEU A 274 -9.43 -16.70 6.56
CA LEU A 274 -9.37 -15.63 7.55
C LEU A 274 -9.96 -14.32 7.02
N ARG A 275 -9.61 -13.95 5.79
CA ARG A 275 -10.09 -12.74 5.13
C ARG A 275 -11.59 -12.76 4.85
N LYS A 276 -12.15 -13.92 4.49
CA LYS A 276 -13.59 -14.10 4.23
C LYS A 276 -14.43 -14.16 5.50
N GLU A 277 -13.90 -14.77 6.55
CA GLU A 277 -14.58 -14.92 7.84
C GLU A 277 -14.49 -13.65 8.68
N HIS A 278 -13.48 -12.83 8.46
CA HIS A 278 -13.31 -11.58 9.17
C HIS A 278 -14.37 -10.56 8.72
N VAL A 279 -15.35 -10.35 9.60
CA VAL A 279 -16.34 -9.29 9.40
C VAL A 279 -15.74 -7.99 9.91
N PRO A 280 -15.47 -7.02 9.03
CA PRO A 280 -14.97 -5.73 9.48
C PRO A 280 -15.93 -5.13 10.51
N GLN A 281 -15.41 -4.68 11.64
CA GLN A 281 -16.20 -3.85 12.55
C GLN A 281 -16.81 -2.69 11.78
N SER A 282 -18.01 -2.25 12.18
CA SER A 282 -18.77 -1.28 11.40
C SER A 282 -17.93 -0.03 11.09
N LYS A 283 -18.11 0.55 9.92
CA LYS A 283 -17.38 1.76 9.50
C LYS A 283 -17.55 2.94 10.49
N ALA A 284 -18.51 2.86 11.41
CA ALA A 284 -18.74 3.86 12.45
C ALA A 284 -17.67 3.88 13.53
N ASP A 285 -16.98 2.74 13.77
CA ASP A 285 -15.95 2.63 14.81
C ASP A 285 -14.53 2.95 14.30
N ARG A 286 -14.44 3.39 13.03
CA ARG A 286 -13.15 3.58 12.38
C ARG A 286 -12.61 5.00 12.53
N VAL A 287 -11.32 5.07 12.67
CA VAL A 287 -10.24 6.00 12.32
C VAL A 287 -10.59 7.45 11.98
N TRP A 288 -11.78 7.69 11.56
CA TRP A 288 -12.33 9.04 11.45
C TRP A 288 -12.30 9.78 12.80
N LEU A 289 -11.94 9.07 13.89
CA LEU A 289 -11.60 9.63 15.21
C LEU A 289 -10.40 10.58 15.19
N LYS A 290 -9.52 10.51 14.20
CA LYS A 290 -8.43 11.49 14.03
C LYS A 290 -8.94 12.81 13.43
N TYR A 291 -10.19 12.86 13.00
CA TYR A 291 -10.81 13.97 12.30
C TYR A 291 -12.20 14.25 12.90
N ASP A 292 -12.35 15.41 13.48
CA ASP A 292 -13.63 16.00 13.80
C ASP A 292 -14.28 16.48 12.50
N GLU A 293 -15.49 16.00 12.14
CA GLU A 293 -16.18 16.40 10.92
C GLU A 293 -16.40 17.92 10.84
N GLU A 294 -16.63 18.59 11.97
CA GLU A 294 -16.77 20.06 12.02
C GLU A 294 -15.45 20.77 11.70
N THR A 295 -14.32 20.25 12.19
CA THR A 295 -12.98 20.80 11.91
C THR A 295 -12.57 20.57 10.47
N PHE A 296 -13.19 19.60 9.82
CA PHE A 296 -12.92 19.20 8.46
C PHE A 296 -13.50 20.17 7.43
N LEU A 297 -14.71 20.67 7.69
CA LEU A 297 -15.45 21.57 6.81
C LEU A 297 -15.05 23.03 6.99
N ASP A 298 -14.47 23.40 8.14
CA ASP A 298 -14.06 24.77 8.46
C ASP A 298 -12.55 24.85 8.71
N PRO A 299 -11.75 25.35 7.73
CA PRO A 299 -10.32 25.50 7.87
C PRO A 299 -9.88 26.34 9.07
N SER A 300 -10.72 27.31 9.51
CA SER A 300 -10.39 28.19 10.65
C SER A 300 -10.39 27.46 11.99
N LYS A 301 -11.11 26.34 12.10
CA LYS A 301 -11.18 25.51 13.31
C LYS A 301 -10.03 24.51 13.43
N ARG A 302 -9.13 24.43 12.45
CA ARG A 302 -8.06 23.43 12.37
C ARG A 302 -6.82 23.79 13.19
N ALA A 303 -6.69 25.04 13.62
CA ALA A 303 -5.43 25.60 14.13
C ALA A 303 -4.99 25.11 15.52
N ASP A 304 -5.88 24.56 16.37
CA ASP A 304 -5.63 24.58 17.82
C ASP A 304 -5.59 23.22 18.55
N LYS A 305 -5.65 22.09 17.84
CA LYS A 305 -5.49 20.78 18.51
C LYS A 305 -4.12 20.18 18.20
N PRO A 306 -3.22 20.11 19.20
CA PRO A 306 -1.94 19.41 18.99
C PRO A 306 -2.19 17.91 18.80
N PHE A 307 -1.56 17.33 17.78
CA PHE A 307 -1.45 15.88 17.65
C PHE A 307 -0.45 15.34 18.69
N PRO A 308 -0.65 14.12 19.18
CA PRO A 308 0.38 13.48 19.96
C PRO A 308 1.68 13.44 19.15
N LYS A 309 2.75 13.93 19.74
CA LYS A 309 4.10 13.76 19.19
C LYS A 309 4.55 12.36 19.54
N LEU A 310 5.13 11.66 18.58
CA LEU A 310 5.89 10.45 18.86
C LEU A 310 6.98 10.78 19.87
N ARG A 311 7.09 9.95 20.89
CA ARG A 311 8.17 9.98 21.86
C ARG A 311 9.37 9.19 21.38
#